data_6a3e7a23a63cffae6f3daacdd47f59b6
#
_entry.id   6a3e7a23a63cffae6f3daacdd47f59b6
#
_cell.length_a   1.000
_cell.length_b   1.000
_cell.length_c   1.000
_cell.angle_alpha   90.00
_cell.angle_beta   90.00
_cell.angle_gamma   90.00
#
_symmetry.space_group_name_H-M   'P 1'
#
loop_
_entity.id
_entity.type
_entity.pdbx_description
1 polymer ?
#
loop_
_entity_poly.entity_id
_entity_poly.type
_entity_poly.pdbx_seq_one_letter_code
_entity_poly.pdbx_strand_id
1 'polypeptide(L)'
;MIKSKNYMCVGIDVCKGKWVAVALTEKSFEVNKFNSIEEICEKYENADSIIIDIPIGLPENIDDIRPEVEARRYLKGKASSIFNVPCRQAVYAENYTKAIEENKTNLKVSLSPLSYAICKKIREVDEFLNKVPKWKNKLLEGHPEICFCKLNDGHAVLENKTKPEGQQRRLEILKRYYSESDLVIDKYLKDVPARKKIDDVIDALVLAVSGAIGLENKFETIPKEPMKDRRGIKMQMTYGKI
;
A
#
# COMPACT_ATOMS: atom_id res chain seq x y z
N MET A 1 -10.22 19.83 0.23
CA MET A 1 -9.77 19.85 1.64
C MET A 1 -10.66 18.89 2.42
N ILE A 2 -10.07 18.01 3.19
CA ILE A 2 -10.78 17.01 4.01
C ILE A 2 -11.57 17.74 5.11
N LYS A 3 -12.88 17.48 5.20
CA LYS A 3 -13.82 18.19 6.08
C LYS A 3 -14.30 17.37 7.29
N SER A 4 -13.99 16.07 7.31
CA SER A 4 -14.39 15.18 8.41
C SER A 4 -13.72 15.60 9.72
N LYS A 5 -14.50 15.77 10.78
CA LYS A 5 -13.99 16.11 12.12
C LYS A 5 -13.60 14.85 12.87
N ASN A 6 -12.44 14.88 13.57
CA ASN A 6 -11.95 13.80 14.44
C ASN A 6 -11.73 12.45 13.71
N TYR A 7 -10.93 12.43 12.66
CA TYR A 7 -10.48 11.17 12.04
C TYR A 7 -9.03 10.84 12.39
N MET A 8 -8.68 9.57 12.30
CA MET A 8 -7.31 9.07 12.24
C MET A 8 -7.16 8.12 11.06
N CYS A 9 -6.32 8.50 10.08
CA CYS A 9 -6.03 7.71 8.90
C CYS A 9 -4.56 7.37 8.83
N VAL A 10 -4.23 6.10 8.63
CA VAL A 10 -2.86 5.60 8.63
C VAL A 10 -2.55 5.00 7.25
N GLY A 11 -1.46 5.47 6.66
CA GLY A 11 -0.85 4.85 5.48
C GLY A 11 0.46 4.19 5.84
N ILE A 12 0.73 3.02 5.28
CA ILE A 12 1.87 2.17 5.65
C ILE A 12 2.60 1.73 4.39
N ASP A 13 3.94 1.84 4.40
CA ASP A 13 4.81 1.29 3.36
C ASP A 13 6.06 0.63 3.96
N VAL A 14 6.77 -0.15 3.14
CA VAL A 14 8.02 -0.81 3.51
C VAL A 14 9.21 0.12 3.33
N CYS A 15 9.97 0.36 4.39
CA CYS A 15 11.17 1.19 4.35
C CYS A 15 12.38 0.44 4.91
N LYS A 16 13.33 0.06 4.04
CA LYS A 16 14.58 -0.65 4.43
C LYS A 16 14.33 -1.91 5.27
N GLY A 17 13.34 -2.72 4.86
CA GLY A 17 13.00 -3.97 5.55
C GLY A 17 12.18 -3.80 6.84
N LYS A 18 11.96 -2.56 7.29
CA LYS A 18 11.03 -2.18 8.34
C LYS A 18 9.77 -1.60 7.73
N TRP A 19 8.84 -1.16 8.55
CA TRP A 19 7.65 -0.43 8.16
C TRP A 19 7.81 1.05 8.47
N VAL A 20 7.30 1.91 7.61
CA VAL A 20 7.04 3.33 7.90
C VAL A 20 5.53 3.54 7.88
N ALA A 21 5.02 4.23 8.89
CA ALA A 21 3.61 4.61 8.97
C ALA A 21 3.50 6.13 9.10
N VAL A 22 2.60 6.70 8.30
CA VAL A 22 2.14 8.09 8.41
C VAL A 22 0.71 8.07 8.92
N ALA A 23 0.48 8.63 10.09
CA ALA A 23 -0.86 8.79 10.65
C ALA A 23 -1.28 10.26 10.56
N LEU A 24 -2.43 10.51 9.97
CA LEU A 24 -3.03 11.83 9.82
C LEU A 24 -4.28 11.94 10.69
N THR A 25 -4.40 13.07 11.38
CA THR A 25 -5.62 13.50 12.05
C THR A 25 -6.05 14.87 11.51
N GLU A 26 -7.18 15.40 11.97
CA GLU A 26 -7.62 16.77 11.61
C GLU A 26 -6.58 17.85 11.97
N LYS A 27 -5.83 17.64 13.08
CA LYS A 27 -5.00 18.69 13.68
C LYS A 27 -3.50 18.37 13.71
N SER A 28 -3.12 17.16 13.40
CA SER A 28 -1.73 16.71 13.57
C SER A 28 -1.40 15.54 12.65
N PHE A 29 -0.12 15.25 12.57
CA PHE A 29 0.38 14.04 11.91
C PHE A 29 1.51 13.40 12.72
N GLU A 30 1.69 12.11 12.52
CA GLU A 30 2.82 11.34 13.02
C GLU A 30 3.52 10.60 11.88
N VAL A 31 4.84 10.49 11.98
CA VAL A 31 5.65 9.62 11.10
C VAL A 31 6.48 8.73 12.00
N ASN A 32 6.25 7.43 11.94
CA ASN A 32 6.91 6.47 12.83
C ASN A 32 7.42 5.27 12.04
N LYS A 33 8.48 4.64 12.55
CA LYS A 33 9.03 3.37 12.04
C LYS A 33 8.73 2.25 13.00
N PHE A 34 8.42 1.07 12.43
CA PHE A 34 8.04 -0.12 13.17
C PHE A 34 8.82 -1.34 12.68
N ASN A 35 9.01 -2.31 13.52
CA ASN A 35 9.66 -3.56 13.15
C ASN A 35 8.67 -4.57 12.58
N SER A 36 7.41 -4.53 13.03
CA SER A 36 6.36 -5.46 12.60
C SER A 36 5.05 -4.75 12.29
N ILE A 37 4.20 -5.41 11.51
CA ILE A 37 2.82 -4.96 11.25
C ILE A 37 1.96 -5.04 12.52
N GLU A 38 2.25 -5.98 13.42
CA GLU A 38 1.56 -6.13 14.71
C GLU A 38 1.71 -4.86 15.56
N GLU A 39 2.95 -4.32 15.71
CA GLU A 39 3.22 -3.06 16.42
C GLU A 39 2.40 -1.88 15.85
N ILE A 40 2.25 -1.79 14.52
CA ILE A 40 1.46 -0.72 13.89
C ILE A 40 -0.02 -0.89 14.22
N CYS A 41 -0.54 -2.10 14.05
CA CYS A 41 -1.94 -2.40 14.30
C CYS A 41 -2.33 -2.21 15.77
N GLU A 42 -1.43 -2.52 16.71
CA GLU A 42 -1.63 -2.24 18.12
C GLU A 42 -1.66 -0.72 18.39
N LYS A 43 -0.64 0.01 17.90
CA LYS A 43 -0.57 1.47 18.11
C LYS A 43 -1.78 2.20 17.54
N TYR A 44 -2.22 1.80 16.35
CA TYR A 44 -3.29 2.47 15.63
C TYR A 44 -4.62 1.68 15.64
N GLU A 45 -4.85 0.91 16.70
CA GLU A 45 -6.07 0.07 16.77
C GLU A 45 -7.36 0.89 16.61
N ASN A 46 -7.37 2.13 17.05
CA ASN A 46 -8.53 3.02 16.99
C ASN A 46 -8.56 3.90 15.73
N ALA A 47 -7.67 3.67 14.76
CA ALA A 47 -7.71 4.41 13.51
C ALA A 47 -8.97 4.05 12.69
N ASP A 48 -9.55 5.06 12.05
CA ASP A 48 -10.74 4.94 11.20
C ASP A 48 -10.43 4.29 9.86
N SER A 49 -9.19 4.46 9.38
CA SER A 49 -8.69 3.83 8.14
C SER A 49 -7.23 3.49 8.27
N ILE A 50 -6.85 2.27 7.87
CA ILE A 50 -5.44 1.84 7.77
C ILE A 50 -5.25 1.20 6.40
N ILE A 51 -4.41 1.84 5.57
CA ILE A 51 -4.11 1.38 4.21
C ILE A 51 -2.61 1.09 4.08
N ILE A 52 -2.27 -0.06 3.53
CA ILE A 52 -0.89 -0.57 3.42
C ILE A 52 -0.51 -0.89 1.98
N ASP A 53 0.71 -0.50 1.56
CA ASP A 53 1.29 -0.91 0.26
C ASP A 53 1.91 -2.30 0.36
N ILE A 54 1.07 -3.28 0.54
CA ILE A 54 1.44 -4.70 0.50
C ILE A 54 0.24 -5.53 0.05
N PRO A 55 0.41 -6.54 -0.81
CA PRO A 55 -0.68 -7.42 -1.20
C PRO A 55 -1.35 -8.12 -0.02
N ILE A 56 -2.67 -8.00 0.06
CA ILE A 56 -3.53 -8.67 1.05
C ILE A 56 -4.47 -9.64 0.35
N GLY A 57 -4.57 -10.88 0.90
CA GLY A 57 -5.24 -11.98 0.23
C GLY A 57 -4.38 -12.52 -0.93
N LEU A 58 -4.08 -13.79 -0.90
CA LEU A 58 -3.11 -14.39 -1.83
C LEU A 58 -3.78 -15.42 -2.75
N PRO A 59 -3.49 -15.37 -4.06
CA PRO A 59 -3.98 -16.36 -5.00
C PRO A 59 -3.33 -17.72 -4.70
N GLU A 60 -4.03 -18.81 -4.93
CA GLU A 60 -3.51 -20.16 -4.79
C GLU A 60 -3.55 -20.95 -6.11
N ASN A 61 -4.31 -20.46 -7.08
CA ASN A 61 -4.38 -21.03 -8.42
C ASN A 61 -4.72 -19.95 -9.47
N ILE A 62 -4.75 -20.34 -10.75
CA ILE A 62 -4.93 -19.42 -11.89
C ILE A 62 -6.33 -18.78 -11.94
N ASP A 63 -7.32 -19.37 -11.29
CA ASP A 63 -8.70 -18.85 -11.26
C ASP A 63 -8.90 -17.78 -10.19
N ASP A 64 -7.94 -17.62 -9.29
CA ASP A 64 -7.95 -16.60 -8.24
C ASP A 64 -7.57 -15.23 -8.82
N ILE A 65 -8.57 -14.41 -9.09
CA ILE A 65 -8.39 -13.11 -9.76
C ILE A 65 -7.99 -12.05 -8.72
N ARG A 66 -6.79 -11.50 -8.92
CA ARG A 66 -6.27 -10.37 -8.16
C ARG A 66 -6.39 -9.04 -8.94
N PRO A 67 -6.32 -7.89 -8.23
CA PRO A 67 -6.54 -6.57 -8.83
C PRO A 67 -5.49 -6.11 -9.86
N GLU A 68 -4.30 -6.71 -9.91
CA GLU A 68 -3.14 -6.15 -10.65
C GLU A 68 -3.42 -5.94 -12.13
N VAL A 69 -4.12 -6.87 -12.78
CA VAL A 69 -4.41 -6.79 -14.22
C VAL A 69 -5.32 -5.60 -14.53
N GLU A 70 -6.36 -5.40 -13.71
CA GLU A 70 -7.27 -4.27 -13.87
C GLU A 70 -6.59 -2.96 -13.46
N ALA A 71 -5.85 -2.95 -12.34
CA ALA A 71 -5.17 -1.78 -11.82
C ALA A 71 -4.15 -1.19 -12.81
N ARG A 72 -3.41 -2.04 -13.56
CA ARG A 72 -2.48 -1.58 -14.61
C ARG A 72 -3.13 -0.72 -15.69
N ARG A 73 -4.43 -0.91 -15.96
CA ARG A 73 -5.16 -0.13 -16.96
C ARG A 73 -5.30 1.33 -16.57
N TYR A 74 -5.28 1.65 -15.28
CA TYR A 74 -5.29 3.03 -14.78
C TYR A 74 -3.92 3.71 -14.93
N LEU A 75 -2.81 2.95 -14.94
CA LEU A 75 -1.45 3.48 -14.96
C LEU A 75 -0.84 3.48 -16.37
N LYS A 76 -1.48 4.20 -17.31
CA LYS A 76 -0.94 4.36 -18.69
C LYS A 76 0.47 4.96 -18.63
N GLY A 77 1.42 4.31 -19.28
CA GLY A 77 2.85 4.69 -19.26
C GLY A 77 3.61 4.27 -18.00
N LYS A 78 2.93 3.70 -16.98
CA LYS A 78 3.55 3.28 -15.71
C LYS A 78 3.03 1.93 -15.18
N ALA A 79 2.40 1.14 -16.02
CA ALA A 79 1.80 -0.15 -15.66
C ALA A 79 2.80 -1.14 -15.01
N SER A 80 4.10 -1.03 -15.35
CA SER A 80 5.16 -1.85 -14.78
C SER A 80 5.43 -1.60 -13.29
N SER A 81 4.89 -0.54 -12.70
CA SER A 81 4.97 -0.30 -11.25
C SER A 81 4.14 -1.29 -10.44
N ILE A 82 3.14 -1.91 -11.06
CA ILE A 82 2.32 -2.96 -10.43
C ILE A 82 2.88 -4.32 -10.86
N PHE A 83 3.50 -5.03 -9.94
CA PHE A 83 4.00 -6.39 -10.19
C PHE A 83 2.90 -7.44 -9.97
N ASN A 84 3.12 -8.65 -10.52
CA ASN A 84 2.23 -9.77 -10.24
C ASN A 84 2.48 -10.30 -8.83
N VAL A 85 1.42 -10.44 -8.06
CA VAL A 85 1.50 -11.01 -6.71
C VAL A 85 1.74 -12.53 -6.81
N PRO A 86 2.71 -13.07 -6.06
CA PRO A 86 2.98 -14.50 -6.04
C PRO A 86 1.82 -15.30 -5.44
N CYS A 87 1.69 -16.57 -5.84
CA CYS A 87 0.78 -17.47 -5.14
C CYS A 87 1.23 -17.69 -3.69
N ARG A 88 0.29 -18.08 -2.83
CA ARG A 88 0.56 -18.35 -1.41
C ARG A 88 1.72 -19.33 -1.21
N GLN A 89 1.75 -20.42 -1.98
CA GLN A 89 2.82 -21.42 -1.92
C GLN A 89 4.19 -20.80 -2.22
N ALA A 90 4.27 -19.91 -3.20
CA ALA A 90 5.52 -19.20 -3.53
C ALA A 90 5.94 -18.21 -2.42
N VAL A 91 4.97 -17.50 -1.80
CA VAL A 91 5.22 -16.59 -0.65
C VAL A 91 5.81 -17.35 0.53
N TYR A 92 5.41 -18.60 0.75
CA TYR A 92 5.86 -19.45 1.86
C TYR A 92 7.04 -20.37 1.51
N ALA A 93 7.54 -20.32 0.29
CA ALA A 93 8.66 -21.15 -0.15
C ALA A 93 9.96 -20.83 0.62
N GLU A 94 10.81 -21.86 0.80
CA GLU A 94 12.06 -21.77 1.55
C GLU A 94 13.11 -20.89 0.87
N ASN A 95 13.10 -20.88 -0.47
CA ASN A 95 14.08 -20.16 -1.28
C ASN A 95 13.48 -19.73 -2.62
N TYR A 96 14.23 -18.91 -3.35
CA TYR A 96 13.78 -18.34 -4.62
C TYR A 96 13.48 -19.38 -5.71
N THR A 97 14.32 -20.40 -5.81
CA THR A 97 14.12 -21.49 -6.81
C THR A 97 12.79 -22.19 -6.56
N LYS A 98 12.52 -22.57 -5.31
CA LYS A 98 11.27 -23.20 -4.92
C LYS A 98 10.07 -22.26 -5.12
N ALA A 99 10.22 -20.98 -4.80
CA ALA A 99 9.18 -19.99 -5.05
C ALA A 99 8.82 -19.85 -6.54
N ILE A 100 9.81 -19.91 -7.44
CA ILE A 100 9.57 -19.92 -8.90
C ILE A 100 8.79 -21.17 -9.32
N GLU A 101 9.18 -22.36 -8.82
CA GLU A 101 8.50 -23.63 -9.13
C GLU A 101 7.04 -23.58 -8.70
N GLU A 102 6.78 -23.19 -7.44
CA GLU A 102 5.42 -23.06 -6.91
C GLU A 102 4.58 -22.06 -7.72
N ASN A 103 5.15 -20.90 -8.05
CA ASN A 103 4.42 -19.89 -8.81
C ASN A 103 4.08 -20.35 -10.24
N LYS A 104 5.03 -21.03 -10.91
CA LYS A 104 4.79 -21.63 -12.23
C LYS A 104 3.75 -22.74 -12.18
N THR A 105 3.79 -23.58 -11.16
CA THR A 105 2.84 -24.68 -11.00
C THR A 105 1.42 -24.18 -10.81
N ASN A 106 1.24 -23.17 -9.94
CA ASN A 106 -0.08 -22.72 -9.52
C ASN A 106 -0.64 -21.60 -10.41
N LEU A 107 0.17 -20.60 -10.80
CA LEU A 107 -0.27 -19.45 -11.58
C LEU A 107 0.18 -19.45 -13.05
N LYS A 108 0.94 -20.47 -13.50
CA LYS A 108 1.48 -20.60 -14.86
C LYS A 108 2.42 -19.45 -15.28
N VAL A 109 2.91 -18.64 -14.33
CA VAL A 109 3.84 -17.53 -14.56
C VAL A 109 5.06 -17.65 -13.67
N SER A 110 6.21 -17.16 -14.15
CA SER A 110 7.43 -17.11 -13.36
C SER A 110 7.36 -15.99 -12.32
N LEU A 111 8.18 -16.11 -11.28
CA LEU A 111 8.33 -15.11 -10.24
C LEU A 111 9.55 -14.23 -10.49
N SER A 112 9.39 -12.90 -10.50
CA SER A 112 10.51 -11.99 -10.63
C SER A 112 11.31 -11.87 -9.31
N PRO A 113 12.63 -11.53 -9.38
CA PRO A 113 13.42 -11.27 -8.16
C PRO A 113 12.81 -10.16 -7.28
N LEU A 114 12.22 -9.13 -7.90
CA LEU A 114 11.56 -8.04 -7.16
C LEU A 114 10.33 -8.53 -6.41
N SER A 115 9.48 -9.33 -7.07
CA SER A 115 8.31 -9.91 -6.41
C SER A 115 8.71 -10.87 -5.28
N TYR A 116 9.81 -11.63 -5.45
CA TYR A 116 10.31 -12.49 -4.38
C TYR A 116 10.86 -11.70 -3.19
N ALA A 117 11.54 -10.57 -3.44
CA ALA A 117 12.14 -9.76 -2.40
C ALA A 117 11.12 -9.26 -1.36
N ILE A 118 9.84 -9.07 -1.74
CA ILE A 118 8.79 -8.63 -0.82
C ILE A 118 8.00 -9.79 -0.20
N CYS A 119 8.23 -11.06 -0.60
CA CYS A 119 7.50 -12.23 -0.07
C CYS A 119 7.57 -12.31 1.45
N LYS A 120 8.71 -11.93 2.05
CA LYS A 120 8.86 -11.92 3.52
C LYS A 120 7.85 -10.97 4.19
N LYS A 121 7.62 -9.80 3.60
CA LYS A 121 6.67 -8.81 4.11
C LYS A 121 5.22 -9.21 3.82
N ILE A 122 4.95 -9.79 2.67
CA ILE A 122 3.64 -10.38 2.36
C ILE A 122 3.29 -11.49 3.36
N ARG A 123 4.23 -12.40 3.64
CA ARG A 123 4.05 -13.47 4.63
C ARG A 123 3.77 -12.92 6.02
N GLU A 124 4.52 -11.92 6.47
CA GLU A 124 4.32 -11.27 7.78
C GLU A 124 2.88 -10.77 7.94
N VAL A 125 2.35 -10.07 6.91
CA VAL A 125 0.97 -9.56 6.94
C VAL A 125 -0.06 -10.69 6.84
N ASP A 126 0.17 -11.68 5.97
CA ASP A 126 -0.75 -12.82 5.81
C ASP A 126 -0.84 -13.68 7.09
N GLU A 127 0.28 -13.91 7.79
CA GLU A 127 0.31 -14.61 9.08
C GLU A 127 -0.39 -13.79 10.17
N PHE A 128 -0.15 -12.48 10.23
CA PHE A 128 -0.82 -11.59 11.17
C PHE A 128 -2.34 -11.59 10.98
N LEU A 129 -2.83 -11.44 9.76
CA LEU A 129 -4.27 -11.45 9.46
C LEU A 129 -4.92 -12.81 9.77
N ASN A 130 -4.17 -13.90 9.65
CA ASN A 130 -4.66 -15.23 10.01
C ASN A 130 -4.71 -15.40 11.53
N LYS A 131 -3.69 -14.90 12.26
CA LYS A 131 -3.60 -14.96 13.73
C LYS A 131 -4.65 -14.05 14.41
N VAL A 132 -4.95 -12.89 13.81
CA VAL A 132 -5.84 -11.87 14.39
C VAL A 132 -6.94 -11.48 13.40
N PRO A 133 -7.98 -12.32 13.23
CA PRO A 133 -8.99 -12.17 12.16
C PRO A 133 -9.77 -10.86 12.15
N LYS A 134 -9.86 -10.13 13.27
CA LYS A 134 -10.51 -8.80 13.34
C LYS A 134 -9.91 -7.80 12.36
N TRP A 135 -8.63 -7.99 11.96
CA TRP A 135 -7.92 -7.11 11.03
C TRP A 135 -8.19 -7.40 9.55
N LYS A 136 -8.79 -8.54 9.19
CA LYS A 136 -9.06 -8.90 7.78
C LYS A 136 -9.92 -7.89 7.01
N ASN A 137 -10.76 -7.12 7.72
CA ASN A 137 -11.59 -6.08 7.12
C ASN A 137 -11.15 -4.66 7.51
N LYS A 138 -10.15 -4.53 8.39
CA LYS A 138 -9.70 -3.24 8.92
C LYS A 138 -8.39 -2.79 8.29
N LEU A 139 -7.46 -3.71 8.02
CA LEU A 139 -6.25 -3.45 7.27
C LEU A 139 -6.55 -3.61 5.78
N LEU A 140 -6.44 -2.52 5.03
CA LEU A 140 -6.82 -2.45 3.61
C LEU A 140 -5.56 -2.41 2.74
N GLU A 141 -5.52 -3.20 1.67
CA GLU A 141 -4.50 -3.06 0.64
C GLU A 141 -4.77 -1.79 -0.17
N GLY A 142 -3.76 -0.96 -0.38
CA GLY A 142 -3.74 0.15 -1.32
C GLY A 142 -2.49 0.09 -2.17
N HIS A 143 -2.46 0.85 -3.26
CA HIS A 143 -1.27 0.99 -4.09
C HIS A 143 -1.00 2.48 -4.33
N PRO A 144 0.17 3.03 -3.92
CA PRO A 144 0.46 4.46 -3.98
C PRO A 144 0.26 5.07 -5.37
N GLU A 145 0.73 4.40 -6.43
CA GLU A 145 0.57 4.93 -7.79
C GLU A 145 -0.90 4.96 -8.26
N ILE A 146 -1.75 4.06 -7.78
CA ILE A 146 -3.20 4.12 -8.01
C ILE A 146 -3.79 5.31 -7.27
N CYS A 147 -3.44 5.51 -6.00
CA CYS A 147 -3.88 6.65 -5.22
C CYS A 147 -3.44 7.97 -5.87
N PHE A 148 -2.16 8.09 -6.28
CA PHE A 148 -1.69 9.27 -7.02
C PHE A 148 -2.42 9.48 -8.33
N CYS A 149 -2.67 8.43 -9.11
CA CYS A 149 -3.44 8.53 -10.34
C CYS A 149 -4.85 9.10 -10.08
N LYS A 150 -5.53 8.65 -9.04
CA LYS A 150 -6.84 9.17 -8.66
C LYS A 150 -6.78 10.62 -8.21
N LEU A 151 -5.80 11.00 -7.37
CA LEU A 151 -5.57 12.38 -6.93
C LEU A 151 -5.12 13.32 -8.05
N ASN A 152 -4.61 12.78 -9.15
CA ASN A 152 -4.13 13.52 -10.32
C ASN A 152 -5.10 13.40 -11.51
N ASP A 153 -6.38 13.54 -11.24
CA ASP A 153 -7.47 13.60 -12.24
C ASP A 153 -7.49 12.36 -13.18
N GLY A 154 -7.13 11.19 -12.65
CA GLY A 154 -7.08 9.94 -13.40
C GLY A 154 -5.80 9.74 -14.25
N HIS A 155 -4.81 10.61 -14.11
CA HIS A 155 -3.55 10.54 -14.85
C HIS A 155 -2.42 10.00 -13.99
N ALA A 156 -1.72 8.96 -14.48
CA ALA A 156 -0.54 8.42 -13.81
C ALA A 156 0.57 9.48 -13.67
N VAL A 157 1.28 9.50 -12.53
CA VAL A 157 2.45 10.35 -12.33
C VAL A 157 3.66 9.67 -12.96
N LEU A 158 4.11 10.16 -14.11
CA LEU A 158 5.15 9.50 -14.91
C LEU A 158 6.55 9.69 -14.34
N GLU A 159 6.79 10.78 -13.64
CA GLU A 159 8.07 11.12 -13.04
C GLU A 159 8.52 10.07 -12.03
N ASN A 160 9.81 9.72 -12.11
CA ASN A 160 10.39 8.68 -11.24
C ASN A 160 10.36 9.11 -9.77
N LYS A 161 9.67 8.34 -8.93
CA LYS A 161 9.47 8.63 -7.49
C LYS A 161 10.78 8.73 -6.68
N THR A 162 11.87 8.08 -7.14
CA THR A 162 13.18 8.13 -6.46
C THR A 162 13.98 9.38 -6.80
N LYS A 163 13.53 10.20 -7.76
CA LYS A 163 14.19 11.41 -8.19
C LYS A 163 13.52 12.64 -7.58
N PRO A 164 14.27 13.74 -7.35
CA PRO A 164 13.73 14.98 -6.77
C PRO A 164 12.48 15.50 -7.49
N GLU A 165 12.49 15.49 -8.83
CA GLU A 165 11.39 15.96 -9.66
C GLU A 165 10.12 15.13 -9.44
N GLY A 166 10.26 13.80 -9.33
CA GLY A 166 9.14 12.90 -9.08
C GLY A 166 8.61 12.99 -7.66
N GLN A 167 9.47 13.26 -6.68
CA GLN A 167 9.08 13.53 -5.30
C GLN A 167 8.32 14.86 -5.20
N GLN A 168 8.88 15.92 -5.80
CA GLN A 168 8.25 17.24 -5.84
C GLN A 168 6.86 17.18 -6.49
N ARG A 169 6.74 16.51 -7.64
CA ARG A 169 5.46 16.36 -8.33
C ARG A 169 4.41 15.68 -7.45
N ARG A 170 4.78 14.64 -6.70
CA ARG A 170 3.87 13.94 -5.78
C ARG A 170 3.45 14.81 -4.60
N LEU A 171 4.38 15.58 -4.04
CA LEU A 171 4.07 16.53 -2.97
C LEU A 171 3.12 17.64 -3.44
N GLU A 172 3.29 18.16 -4.67
CA GLU A 172 2.37 19.14 -5.25
C GLU A 172 0.94 18.58 -5.40
N ILE A 173 0.81 17.31 -5.81
CA ILE A 173 -0.50 16.64 -5.86
C ILE A 173 -1.09 16.52 -4.46
N LEU A 174 -0.30 16.03 -3.49
CA LEU A 174 -0.75 15.83 -2.11
C LEU A 174 -1.20 17.14 -1.46
N LYS A 175 -0.50 18.25 -1.68
CA LYS A 175 -0.86 19.57 -1.12
C LYS A 175 -2.23 20.06 -1.51
N ARG A 176 -2.79 19.62 -2.63
CA ARG A 176 -4.16 19.94 -3.03
C ARG A 176 -5.20 19.37 -2.05
N TYR A 177 -4.86 18.28 -1.37
CA TYR A 177 -5.74 17.55 -0.45
C TYR A 177 -5.35 17.69 1.02
N TYR A 178 -4.03 17.72 1.28
CA TYR A 178 -3.43 17.87 2.61
C TYR A 178 -2.30 18.90 2.55
N SER A 179 -2.57 20.12 2.98
CA SER A 179 -1.66 21.30 2.83
C SER A 179 -0.32 21.12 3.57
N GLU A 180 -0.31 20.33 4.65
CA GLU A 180 0.89 20.10 5.48
C GLU A 180 1.80 18.96 4.96
N SER A 181 1.62 18.49 3.73
CA SER A 181 2.38 17.37 3.16
C SER A 181 3.91 17.56 3.24
N ASP A 182 4.43 18.78 3.07
CA ASP A 182 5.86 19.05 3.20
C ASP A 182 6.33 18.88 4.65
N LEU A 183 5.52 19.29 5.63
CA LEU A 183 5.88 19.20 7.05
C LEU A 183 6.03 17.74 7.49
N VAL A 184 5.28 16.82 6.89
CA VAL A 184 5.42 15.37 7.11
C VAL A 184 6.82 14.91 6.69
N ILE A 185 7.28 15.35 5.52
CA ILE A 185 8.62 15.02 5.01
C ILE A 185 9.71 15.67 5.84
N ASP A 186 9.55 16.94 6.21
CA ASP A 186 10.51 17.67 7.05
C ASP A 186 10.65 17.02 8.43
N LYS A 187 9.55 16.55 9.01
CA LYS A 187 9.57 15.80 10.28
C LYS A 187 10.38 14.51 10.14
N TYR A 188 10.14 13.73 9.08
CA TYR A 188 10.89 12.51 8.84
C TYR A 188 12.39 12.76 8.64
N LEU A 189 12.75 13.84 7.92
CA LEU A 189 14.15 14.19 7.65
C LEU A 189 14.92 14.64 8.88
N LYS A 190 14.24 15.21 9.91
CA LYS A 190 14.87 15.55 11.19
C LYS A 190 15.36 14.31 11.94
N ASP A 191 14.59 13.23 11.85
CA ASP A 191 14.88 11.96 12.53
C ASP A 191 15.80 11.03 11.70
N VAL A 192 15.96 11.31 10.41
CA VAL A 192 16.76 10.52 9.46
C VAL A 192 17.58 11.44 8.56
N PRO A 193 18.78 11.87 8.99
CA PRO A 193 19.58 12.89 8.30
C PRO A 193 20.00 12.56 6.85
N ALA A 194 19.96 11.30 6.45
CA ALA A 194 20.20 10.92 5.06
C ALA A 194 18.88 10.93 4.28
N ARG A 195 18.73 11.79 3.30
CA ARG A 195 17.58 11.90 2.36
C ARG A 195 17.22 10.61 1.60
N LYS A 196 17.65 9.45 2.12
CA LYS A 196 17.42 8.15 1.52
C LYS A 196 16.03 7.66 1.93
N LYS A 197 15.17 7.40 0.93
CA LYS A 197 13.83 6.80 1.11
C LYS A 197 12.71 7.75 1.53
N ILE A 198 12.76 9.01 1.07
CA ILE A 198 11.61 9.92 1.14
C ILE A 198 10.43 9.36 0.34
N ASP A 199 10.70 8.66 -0.75
CA ASP A 199 9.70 8.00 -1.60
C ASP A 199 8.81 7.06 -0.78
N ASP A 200 9.36 6.24 0.13
CA ASP A 200 8.58 5.34 0.97
C ASP A 200 7.63 6.14 1.93
N VAL A 201 8.06 7.32 2.41
CA VAL A 201 7.21 8.18 3.26
C VAL A 201 6.13 8.89 2.45
N ILE A 202 6.45 9.32 1.23
CA ILE A 202 5.46 9.92 0.29
C ILE A 202 4.41 8.88 -0.08
N ASP A 203 4.81 7.62 -0.29
CA ASP A 203 3.91 6.51 -0.58
C ASP A 203 3.01 6.19 0.62
N ALA A 204 3.54 6.15 1.85
CA ALA A 204 2.73 6.02 3.05
C ALA A 204 1.77 7.23 3.24
N LEU A 205 2.23 8.45 2.95
CA LEU A 205 1.41 9.66 3.08
C LEU A 205 0.22 9.67 2.10
N VAL A 206 0.42 9.27 0.83
CA VAL A 206 -0.70 9.23 -0.12
C VAL A 206 -1.75 8.19 0.28
N LEU A 207 -1.35 7.09 0.89
CA LEU A 207 -2.29 6.08 1.42
C LEU A 207 -3.10 6.65 2.59
N ALA A 208 -2.48 7.39 3.51
CA ALA A 208 -3.18 8.05 4.61
C ALA A 208 -4.16 9.12 4.11
N VAL A 209 -3.75 9.95 3.13
CA VAL A 209 -4.62 10.95 2.47
C VAL A 209 -5.77 10.27 1.74
N SER A 210 -5.50 9.17 1.03
CA SER A 210 -6.54 8.38 0.36
C SER A 210 -7.53 7.78 1.37
N GLY A 211 -7.05 7.37 2.54
CA GLY A 211 -7.88 6.92 3.65
C GLY A 211 -8.83 8.02 4.13
N ALA A 212 -8.33 9.22 4.36
CA ALA A 212 -9.12 10.36 4.82
C ALA A 212 -10.19 10.77 3.78
N ILE A 213 -9.84 10.77 2.50
CA ILE A 213 -10.80 11.02 1.40
C ILE A 213 -11.87 9.92 1.37
N GLY A 214 -11.47 8.65 1.56
CA GLY A 214 -12.40 7.52 1.59
C GLY A 214 -13.41 7.59 2.73
N LEU A 215 -13.03 8.11 3.89
CA LEU A 215 -13.95 8.35 5.00
C LEU A 215 -14.95 9.47 4.69
N GLU A 216 -14.54 10.50 3.96
CA GLU A 216 -15.41 11.62 3.57
C GLU A 216 -16.35 11.23 2.42
N ASN A 217 -15.81 10.63 1.34
CA ASN A 217 -16.52 10.46 0.07
C ASN A 217 -16.93 9.03 -0.24
N LYS A 218 -16.47 8.03 0.50
CA LYS A 218 -16.50 6.57 0.33
C LYS A 218 -15.19 6.01 -0.23
N PHE A 219 -14.98 4.73 0.06
CA PHE A 219 -13.92 3.95 -0.57
C PHE A 219 -14.41 3.32 -1.88
N GLU A 220 -13.52 3.26 -2.84
CA GLU A 220 -13.66 2.45 -4.05
C GLU A 220 -12.58 1.37 -4.08
N THR A 221 -12.83 0.29 -4.82
CA THR A 221 -11.92 -0.84 -4.92
C THR A 221 -11.68 -1.25 -6.38
N ILE A 222 -10.53 -1.84 -6.61
CA ILE A 222 -10.18 -2.56 -7.83
C ILE A 222 -9.96 -4.03 -7.43
N PRO A 223 -10.70 -4.98 -8.01
CA PRO A 223 -11.92 -4.80 -8.79
C PRO A 223 -13.09 -4.30 -7.93
N LYS A 224 -14.17 -3.86 -8.56
CA LYS A 224 -15.39 -3.43 -7.85
C LYS A 224 -16.01 -4.55 -7.02
N GLU A 225 -15.94 -5.79 -7.54
CA GLU A 225 -16.42 -7.01 -6.88
C GLU A 225 -15.22 -7.93 -6.64
N PRO A 226 -14.55 -7.80 -5.49
CA PRO A 226 -13.34 -8.56 -5.21
C PRO A 226 -13.64 -10.02 -4.85
N MET A 227 -12.83 -10.93 -5.37
CA MET A 227 -12.79 -12.30 -4.88
C MET A 227 -12.18 -12.34 -3.47
N LYS A 228 -12.52 -13.38 -2.74
CA LYS A 228 -11.84 -13.73 -1.49
C LYS A 228 -10.88 -14.87 -1.74
N ASP A 229 -9.73 -14.80 -1.10
CA ASP A 229 -8.82 -15.93 -1.04
C ASP A 229 -9.38 -17.07 -0.15
N ARG A 230 -8.68 -18.20 -0.10
CA ARG A 230 -9.13 -19.37 0.71
C ARG A 230 -9.14 -19.13 2.22
N ARG A 231 -8.53 -18.03 2.69
CA ARG A 231 -8.58 -17.58 4.10
C ARG A 231 -9.69 -16.57 4.36
N GLY A 232 -10.54 -16.30 3.36
CA GLY A 232 -11.66 -15.38 3.43
C GLY A 232 -11.28 -13.91 3.34
N ILE A 233 -10.05 -13.61 2.92
CA ILE A 233 -9.53 -12.25 2.77
C ILE A 233 -9.84 -11.74 1.36
N LYS A 234 -10.37 -10.53 1.25
CA LYS A 234 -10.67 -9.91 -0.06
C LYS A 234 -9.37 -9.54 -0.78
N MET A 235 -9.27 -9.92 -2.04
CA MET A 235 -8.18 -9.57 -2.95
C MET A 235 -8.53 -8.30 -3.71
N GLN A 236 -8.20 -7.13 -3.17
CA GLN A 236 -8.60 -5.83 -3.71
C GLN A 236 -7.58 -4.74 -3.38
N MET A 237 -7.43 -3.75 -4.28
CA MET A 237 -6.77 -2.48 -3.97
C MET A 237 -7.83 -1.45 -3.64
N THR A 238 -7.65 -0.73 -2.53
CA THR A 238 -8.60 0.26 -2.00
C THR A 238 -8.05 1.66 -2.17
N TYR A 239 -8.92 2.63 -2.50
CA TYR A 239 -8.60 4.05 -2.57
C TYR A 239 -9.82 4.90 -2.22
N GLY A 240 -9.58 6.16 -1.81
CA GLY A 240 -10.64 7.14 -1.59
C GLY A 240 -11.21 7.64 -2.92
N LYS A 241 -12.53 7.76 -3.00
CA LYS A 241 -13.23 8.32 -4.16
C LYS A 241 -13.03 9.84 -4.20
N ILE A 242 -12.54 10.37 -5.33
CA ILE A 242 -12.39 11.81 -5.61
C ILE A 242 -13.71 12.39 -6.09
#